data_6f8534c9df984e09009ffb1683639ab8
#
_entry.id   6f8534c9df984e09009ffb1683639ab8
#
_cell.length_a   1.000
_cell.length_b   1.000
_cell.length_c   1.000
_cell.angle_alpha   90.00
_cell.angle_beta   90.00
_cell.angle_gamma   90.00
#
_symmetry.space_group_name_H-M   'P 1'
#
loop_
_entity.id
_entity.type
_entity.pdbx_description
1 polymer ?
#
loop_
_entity_poly.entity_id
_entity_poly.type
_entity_poly.pdbx_seq_one_letter_code
_entity_poly.pdbx_strand_id
1 'polypeptide(L)'
;MSQTIDARLPALEGELQEFRDRDAIRDDIHRYCEAIDRCDPEMLKSCYWPDGYDDHSCFAGNAYQFAEYVIPCLEAVDSSVHAITKTGFKFDGDRCACTSQRHVVHRLAHEAGYTEFLHDGRYLDVWEKREGEWRLLDRFVRFTGSVMSIEEARHPSLLAKRSVALALRSHIGR
;
A
#
# COMPACT_ATOMS: atom_id res chain seq x y z
N MET A 1 3.34 24.67 -39.63
CA MET A 1 1.90 24.97 -39.65
C MET A 1 1.40 24.87 -38.23
N SER A 2 0.87 25.98 -37.68
CA SER A 2 0.30 25.98 -36.33
C SER A 2 -1.03 25.21 -36.36
N GLN A 3 -1.11 24.08 -35.63
CA GLN A 3 -2.40 23.41 -35.41
C GLN A 3 -3.31 24.37 -34.65
N THR A 4 -4.59 24.46 -35.06
CA THR A 4 -5.58 25.24 -34.34
C THR A 4 -5.80 24.68 -32.94
N ILE A 5 -6.21 25.52 -31.98
CA ILE A 5 -6.48 25.13 -30.59
C ILE A 5 -7.46 23.97 -30.56
N ASP A 6 -8.54 24.02 -31.34
CA ASP A 6 -9.57 22.98 -31.42
C ASP A 6 -9.03 21.60 -31.84
N ALA A 7 -8.01 21.57 -32.70
CA ALA A 7 -7.38 20.31 -33.12
C ALA A 7 -6.47 19.70 -32.04
N ARG A 8 -6.06 20.49 -31.03
CA ARG A 8 -5.20 20.05 -29.92
C ARG A 8 -5.98 19.67 -28.67
N LEU A 9 -7.19 20.17 -28.50
CA LEU A 9 -8.02 19.96 -27.31
C LEU A 9 -8.22 18.47 -26.97
N PRO A 10 -8.63 17.57 -27.90
CA PRO A 10 -8.83 16.16 -27.57
C PRO A 10 -7.56 15.44 -27.08
N ALA A 11 -6.40 15.80 -27.61
CA ALA A 11 -5.13 15.25 -27.18
C ALA A 11 -4.78 15.70 -25.74
N LEU A 12 -4.99 16.99 -25.44
CA LEU A 12 -4.77 17.53 -24.09
C LEU A 12 -5.75 16.96 -23.07
N GLU A 13 -7.01 16.76 -23.45
CA GLU A 13 -8.00 16.12 -22.60
C GLU A 13 -7.60 14.66 -22.27
N GLY A 14 -7.10 13.93 -23.27
CA GLY A 14 -6.58 12.56 -23.08
C GLY A 14 -5.37 12.52 -22.14
N GLU A 15 -4.40 13.43 -22.35
CA GLU A 15 -3.26 13.55 -21.44
C GLU A 15 -3.67 13.90 -20.02
N LEU A 16 -4.60 14.83 -19.84
CA LEU A 16 -5.13 15.22 -18.53
C LEU A 16 -5.86 14.06 -17.85
N GLN A 17 -6.63 13.27 -18.62
CA GLN A 17 -7.31 12.10 -18.09
C GLN A 17 -6.30 11.05 -17.62
N GLU A 18 -5.25 10.79 -18.38
CA GLU A 18 -4.19 9.86 -17.96
C GLU A 18 -3.48 10.34 -16.69
N PHE A 19 -3.23 11.64 -16.53
CA PHE A 19 -2.68 12.18 -15.28
C PHE A 19 -3.61 11.94 -14.09
N ARG A 20 -4.91 12.17 -14.24
CA ARG A 20 -5.92 11.92 -13.21
C ARG A 20 -5.99 10.43 -12.84
N ASP A 21 -5.95 9.55 -13.82
CA ASP A 21 -5.97 8.11 -13.60
C ASP A 21 -4.72 7.61 -12.86
N ARG A 22 -3.54 8.13 -13.21
CA ARG A 22 -2.28 7.85 -12.49
C ARG A 22 -2.33 8.32 -11.05
N ASP A 23 -2.90 9.50 -10.81
CA ASP A 23 -2.99 10.09 -9.48
C ASP A 23 -3.96 9.31 -8.62
N ALA A 24 -5.14 8.95 -9.15
CA ALA A 24 -6.11 8.09 -8.47
C ALA A 24 -5.53 6.74 -8.06
N ILE A 25 -4.82 6.05 -8.97
CA ILE A 25 -4.15 4.78 -8.65
C ILE A 25 -3.06 4.98 -7.60
N ARG A 26 -2.29 6.07 -7.66
CA ARG A 26 -1.26 6.37 -6.66
C ARG A 26 -1.84 6.62 -5.27
N ASP A 27 -2.93 7.38 -5.19
CA ASP A 27 -3.64 7.64 -3.94
C ASP A 27 -4.18 6.33 -3.34
N ASP A 28 -4.70 5.43 -4.17
CA ASP A 28 -5.17 4.12 -3.71
C ASP A 28 -4.04 3.20 -3.26
N ILE A 29 -2.86 3.26 -3.89
CA ILE A 29 -1.66 2.55 -3.40
C ILE A 29 -1.29 3.05 -2.01
N HIS A 30 -1.32 4.36 -1.76
CA HIS A 30 -1.03 4.93 -0.45
C HIS A 30 -2.13 4.58 0.56
N ARG A 31 -3.40 4.60 0.15
CA ARG A 31 -4.54 4.18 0.99
C ARG A 31 -4.42 2.71 1.40
N TYR A 32 -4.00 1.84 0.49
CA TYR A 32 -3.68 0.45 0.80
C TYR A 32 -2.58 0.33 1.86
N CYS A 33 -1.46 1.06 1.69
CA CYS A 33 -0.37 1.07 2.68
C CYS A 33 -0.86 1.56 4.05
N GLU A 34 -1.65 2.63 4.09
CA GLU A 34 -2.24 3.14 5.33
C GLU A 34 -3.18 2.12 5.98
N ALA A 35 -4.01 1.44 5.20
CA ALA A 35 -4.94 0.41 5.69
C ALA A 35 -4.19 -0.74 6.37
N ILE A 36 -3.13 -1.22 5.76
CA ILE A 36 -2.25 -2.27 6.30
C ILE A 36 -1.55 -1.78 7.57
N ASP A 37 -0.96 -0.58 7.55
CA ASP A 37 -0.20 -0.04 8.69
C ASP A 37 -1.09 0.28 9.89
N ARG A 38 -2.38 0.57 9.66
CA ARG A 38 -3.39 0.82 10.69
C ARG A 38 -4.17 -0.41 11.11
N CYS A 39 -3.95 -1.54 10.47
CA CYS A 39 -4.74 -2.76 10.65
C CYS A 39 -6.24 -2.51 10.45
N ASP A 40 -6.61 -1.78 9.38
CA ASP A 40 -8.00 -1.45 9.04
C ASP A 40 -8.50 -2.37 7.91
N PRO A 41 -9.25 -3.45 8.22
CA PRO A 41 -9.69 -4.41 7.22
C PRO A 41 -10.71 -3.82 6.23
N GLU A 42 -11.56 -2.87 6.67
CA GLU A 42 -12.57 -2.29 5.78
C GLU A 42 -11.95 -1.31 4.79
N MET A 43 -10.99 -0.49 5.24
CA MET A 43 -10.20 0.35 4.36
C MET A 43 -9.41 -0.52 3.36
N LEU A 44 -8.81 -1.62 3.80
CA LEU A 44 -8.05 -2.53 2.95
C LEU A 44 -8.94 -3.17 1.87
N LYS A 45 -10.12 -3.70 2.25
CA LYS A 45 -11.10 -4.23 1.30
C LYS A 45 -11.55 -3.18 0.29
N SER A 46 -11.71 -1.92 0.72
CA SER A 46 -12.15 -0.84 -0.18
C SER A 46 -11.16 -0.50 -1.29
N CYS A 47 -9.88 -0.86 -1.15
CA CYS A 47 -8.88 -0.69 -2.19
C CYS A 47 -9.01 -1.72 -3.33
N TYR A 48 -9.75 -2.80 -3.12
CA TYR A 48 -9.96 -3.86 -4.11
C TYR A 48 -11.37 -3.87 -4.67
N TRP A 49 -11.49 -4.39 -5.88
CA TRP A 49 -12.79 -4.89 -6.35
C TRP A 49 -13.18 -6.16 -5.58
N PRO A 50 -14.49 -6.44 -5.35
CA PRO A 50 -14.92 -7.63 -4.59
C PRO A 50 -14.48 -8.96 -5.19
N ASP A 51 -14.27 -8.99 -6.51
CA ASP A 51 -13.73 -10.12 -7.26
C ASP A 51 -12.19 -10.09 -7.39
N GLY A 52 -11.52 -9.16 -6.68
CA GLY A 52 -10.08 -9.00 -6.72
C GLY A 52 -9.31 -10.18 -6.13
N TYR A 53 -8.07 -10.32 -6.57
CA TYR A 53 -7.16 -11.40 -6.18
C TYR A 53 -5.86 -10.83 -5.58
N ASP A 54 -5.33 -11.50 -4.57
CA ASP A 54 -4.08 -11.14 -3.93
C ASP A 54 -3.18 -12.38 -3.72
N ASP A 55 -1.92 -12.26 -4.10
CA ASP A 55 -0.88 -13.26 -3.86
C ASP A 55 0.32 -12.62 -3.14
N HIS A 56 0.42 -12.90 -1.84
CA HIS A 56 1.53 -12.51 -0.96
C HIS A 56 2.47 -13.67 -0.65
N SER A 57 2.48 -14.74 -1.41
CA SER A 57 3.24 -15.97 -1.16
C SER A 57 2.78 -16.77 0.08
N CYS A 58 2.49 -16.10 1.20
CA CYS A 58 1.91 -16.72 2.41
C CYS A 58 0.40 -16.87 2.33
N PHE A 59 -0.25 -16.14 1.42
CA PHE A 59 -1.66 -16.20 1.08
C PHE A 59 -1.81 -16.02 -0.43
N ALA A 60 -2.73 -16.74 -1.04
CA ALA A 60 -3.13 -16.56 -2.42
C ALA A 60 -4.63 -16.85 -2.56
N GLY A 61 -5.41 -15.86 -3.01
CA GLY A 61 -6.87 -15.99 -3.10
C GLY A 61 -7.60 -14.67 -3.26
N ASN A 62 -8.89 -14.66 -2.93
CA ASN A 62 -9.69 -13.45 -2.99
C ASN A 62 -9.16 -12.36 -2.03
N ALA A 63 -9.10 -11.12 -2.51
CA ALA A 63 -8.52 -10.00 -1.77
C ALA A 63 -9.26 -9.66 -0.46
N TYR A 64 -10.55 -9.90 -0.36
CA TYR A 64 -11.30 -9.70 0.89
C TYR A 64 -10.92 -10.76 1.94
N GLN A 65 -10.70 -12.00 1.49
CA GLN A 65 -10.17 -13.05 2.37
C GLN A 65 -8.72 -12.78 2.78
N PHE A 66 -7.92 -12.16 1.88
CA PHE A 66 -6.59 -11.68 2.24
C PHE A 66 -6.65 -10.66 3.38
N ALA A 67 -7.57 -9.68 3.31
CA ALA A 67 -7.73 -8.70 4.39
C ALA A 67 -8.06 -9.38 5.74
N GLU A 68 -8.93 -10.39 5.74
CA GLU A 68 -9.28 -11.16 6.93
C GLU A 68 -8.10 -11.99 7.47
N TYR A 69 -7.22 -12.45 6.59
CA TYR A 69 -6.03 -13.21 6.94
C TYR A 69 -4.89 -12.33 7.47
N VAL A 70 -4.59 -11.21 6.78
CA VAL A 70 -3.38 -10.44 7.05
C VAL A 70 -3.51 -9.53 8.26
N ILE A 71 -4.68 -8.95 8.50
CA ILE A 71 -4.86 -7.99 9.61
C ILE A 71 -4.54 -8.61 10.97
N PRO A 72 -5.05 -9.80 11.35
CA PRO A 72 -4.66 -10.43 12.61
C PRO A 72 -3.14 -10.72 12.72
N CYS A 73 -2.47 -11.00 11.60
CA CYS A 73 -1.02 -11.19 11.60
C CYS A 73 -0.27 -9.88 11.89
N LEU A 74 -0.77 -8.76 11.36
CA LEU A 74 -0.17 -7.43 11.55
C LEU A 74 -0.47 -6.84 12.93
N GLU A 75 -1.60 -7.15 13.53
CA GLU A 75 -1.90 -6.77 14.91
C GLU A 75 -0.92 -7.36 15.94
N ALA A 76 -0.23 -8.45 15.56
CA ALA A 76 0.80 -9.07 16.38
C ALA A 76 2.13 -8.30 16.39
N VAL A 77 2.34 -7.34 15.47
CA VAL A 77 3.53 -6.49 15.47
C VAL A 77 3.25 -5.13 16.11
N ASP A 78 4.23 -4.54 16.79
CA ASP A 78 4.07 -3.27 17.50
C ASP A 78 4.03 -2.06 16.56
N SER A 79 4.63 -2.18 15.37
CA SER A 79 4.65 -1.12 14.36
C SER A 79 4.87 -1.72 12.98
N SER A 80 4.13 -1.23 12.01
CA SER A 80 4.28 -1.52 10.58
C SER A 80 4.39 -0.22 9.80
N VAL A 81 5.28 -0.17 8.82
CA VAL A 81 5.40 0.95 7.87
C VAL A 81 5.63 0.41 6.48
N HIS A 82 4.71 0.72 5.57
CA HIS A 82 4.83 0.42 4.15
C HIS A 82 5.20 1.69 3.38
N ALA A 83 6.40 1.73 2.79
CA ALA A 83 6.86 2.85 1.99
C ALA A 83 6.95 2.48 0.51
N ILE A 84 6.34 3.30 -0.34
CA ILE A 84 6.41 3.18 -1.80
C ILE A 84 7.38 4.23 -2.33
N THR A 85 8.39 3.80 -3.10
CA THR A 85 9.45 4.70 -3.57
C THR A 85 9.44 4.92 -5.07
N LYS A 86 8.94 3.98 -5.84
CA LYS A 86 8.91 4.07 -7.31
C LYS A 86 7.67 3.36 -7.82
N THR A 87 6.94 4.02 -8.73
CA THR A 87 5.74 3.48 -9.36
C THR A 87 5.81 3.69 -10.87
N GLY A 88 5.55 2.64 -11.64
CA GLY A 88 5.44 2.66 -13.08
C GLY A 88 4.04 2.21 -13.52
N PHE A 89 3.48 2.86 -14.55
CA PHE A 89 2.13 2.62 -15.05
C PHE A 89 2.16 2.29 -16.53
N LYS A 90 1.31 1.35 -16.94
CA LYS A 90 1.04 1.03 -18.34
C LYS A 90 -0.46 0.85 -18.52
N PHE A 91 -1.10 1.84 -19.11
CA PHE A 91 -2.54 1.85 -19.36
C PHE A 91 -2.90 1.10 -20.63
N ASP A 92 -4.07 0.44 -20.60
CA ASP A 92 -4.77 -0.17 -21.72
C ASP A 92 -6.28 -0.01 -21.49
N GLY A 93 -6.85 1.10 -21.97
CA GLY A 93 -8.23 1.49 -21.69
C GLY A 93 -8.49 1.62 -20.19
N ASP A 94 -9.49 0.88 -19.72
CA ASP A 94 -9.89 0.86 -18.31
C ASP A 94 -9.06 -0.12 -17.45
N ARG A 95 -7.89 -0.54 -17.93
CA ARG A 95 -6.93 -1.34 -17.19
C ARG A 95 -5.57 -0.66 -17.11
N CYS A 96 -4.87 -0.87 -16.00
CA CYS A 96 -3.53 -0.38 -15.80
C CYS A 96 -2.66 -1.46 -15.14
N ALA A 97 -1.61 -1.90 -15.84
CA ALA A 97 -0.55 -2.65 -15.20
C ALA A 97 0.36 -1.68 -14.45
N CYS A 98 0.49 -1.88 -13.14
CA CYS A 98 1.27 -1.03 -12.26
C CYS A 98 2.36 -1.83 -11.56
N THR A 99 3.55 -1.27 -11.47
CA THR A 99 4.65 -1.86 -10.69
C THR A 99 5.12 -0.84 -9.67
N SER A 100 5.07 -1.21 -8.39
CA SER A 100 5.52 -0.35 -7.29
C SER A 100 6.67 -1.00 -6.53
N GLN A 101 7.74 -0.23 -6.29
CA GLN A 101 8.81 -0.65 -5.38
C GLN A 101 8.36 -0.35 -3.95
N ARG A 102 8.39 -1.37 -3.08
CA ARG A 102 8.02 -1.25 -1.68
C ARG A 102 9.19 -1.54 -0.74
N HIS A 103 9.20 -0.82 0.38
CA HIS A 103 10.03 -1.11 1.55
C HIS A 103 9.09 -1.21 2.76
N VAL A 104 9.16 -2.31 3.47
CA VAL A 104 8.28 -2.56 4.63
C VAL A 104 9.14 -2.80 5.84
N VAL A 105 8.83 -2.11 6.93
CA VAL A 105 9.48 -2.30 8.23
C VAL A 105 8.45 -2.74 9.23
N HIS A 106 8.63 -3.93 9.80
CA HIS A 106 7.88 -4.40 10.96
C HIS A 106 8.76 -4.36 12.19
N ARG A 107 8.22 -3.91 13.32
CA ARG A 107 8.90 -3.90 14.61
C ARG A 107 8.15 -4.74 15.63
N LEU A 108 8.92 -5.54 16.35
CA LEU A 108 8.47 -6.32 17.51
C LEU A 108 9.24 -5.85 18.73
N ALA A 109 8.53 -5.25 19.69
CA ALA A 109 9.13 -4.80 20.95
C ALA A 109 9.33 -6.00 21.92
N HIS A 110 10.42 -5.98 22.65
CA HIS A 110 10.73 -6.89 23.74
C HIS A 110 11.43 -6.16 24.89
N GLU A 111 11.72 -6.85 26.00
CA GLU A 111 12.25 -6.19 27.21
C GLU A 111 13.58 -5.46 26.97
N ALA A 112 14.45 -5.99 26.11
CA ALA A 112 15.78 -5.41 25.82
C ALA A 112 15.77 -4.39 24.68
N GLY A 113 14.64 -4.19 23.96
CA GLY A 113 14.59 -3.29 22.82
C GLY A 113 13.52 -3.65 21.80
N TYR A 114 13.92 -3.79 20.54
CA TYR A 114 13.03 -4.25 19.48
C TYR A 114 13.79 -5.04 18.41
N THR A 115 13.06 -5.88 17.70
CA THR A 115 13.53 -6.53 16.49
C THR A 115 12.85 -5.86 15.29
N GLU A 116 13.65 -5.46 14.30
CA GLU A 116 13.14 -4.96 13.02
C GLU A 116 13.27 -6.04 11.94
N PHE A 117 12.22 -6.16 11.17
CA PHE A 117 12.18 -6.94 9.94
C PHE A 117 11.99 -5.97 8.77
N LEU A 118 13.00 -5.86 7.92
CA LEU A 118 12.92 -5.11 6.68
C LEU A 118 12.62 -6.07 5.53
N HIS A 119 11.57 -5.80 4.79
CA HIS A 119 11.16 -6.56 3.62
C HIS A 119 11.14 -5.68 2.38
N ASP A 120 12.05 -5.96 1.45
CA ASP A 120 12.08 -5.31 0.16
C ASP A 120 11.32 -6.12 -0.88
N GLY A 121 10.68 -5.43 -1.80
CA GLY A 121 9.96 -6.12 -2.86
C GLY A 121 9.22 -5.19 -3.82
N ARG A 122 8.40 -5.80 -4.61
CA ARG A 122 7.54 -5.10 -5.57
C ARG A 122 6.10 -5.59 -5.47
N TYR A 123 5.19 -4.68 -5.63
CA TYR A 123 3.82 -4.97 -6.04
C TYR A 123 3.78 -5.01 -7.56
N LEU A 124 3.22 -6.05 -8.11
CA LEU A 124 2.90 -6.21 -9.53
C LEU A 124 1.38 -6.28 -9.59
N ASP A 125 0.79 -5.17 -9.99
CA ASP A 125 -0.64 -4.94 -9.85
C ASP A 125 -1.33 -4.83 -11.21
N VAL A 126 -2.58 -5.28 -11.27
CA VAL A 126 -3.54 -4.91 -12.29
C VAL A 126 -4.64 -4.08 -11.62
N TRP A 127 -4.78 -2.85 -12.06
CA TRP A 127 -5.85 -1.94 -11.68
C TRP A 127 -6.92 -1.95 -12.76
N GLU A 128 -8.18 -1.87 -12.37
CA GLU A 128 -9.31 -1.78 -13.29
C GLU A 128 -10.23 -0.64 -12.90
N LYS A 129 -10.68 0.11 -13.91
CA LYS A 129 -11.64 1.19 -13.76
C LYS A 129 -13.04 0.67 -14.06
N ARG A 130 -13.95 0.79 -13.08
CA ARG A 130 -15.37 0.46 -13.23
C ARG A 130 -16.18 1.65 -12.77
N GLU A 131 -17.11 2.11 -13.58
CA GLU A 131 -17.99 3.24 -13.27
C GLU A 131 -17.23 4.52 -12.88
N GLY A 132 -16.04 4.73 -13.45
CA GLY A 132 -15.17 5.89 -13.20
C GLY A 132 -14.23 5.77 -12.00
N GLU A 133 -14.31 4.70 -11.21
CA GLU A 133 -13.47 4.44 -10.04
C GLU A 133 -12.39 3.40 -10.35
N TRP A 134 -11.14 3.71 -10.01
CA TRP A 134 -10.03 2.76 -10.06
C TRP A 134 -9.95 1.98 -8.77
N ARG A 135 -9.86 0.64 -8.86
CA ARG A 135 -9.51 -0.23 -7.74
C ARG A 135 -8.59 -1.35 -8.19
N LEU A 136 -7.91 -1.93 -7.24
CA LEU A 136 -7.04 -3.07 -7.44
C LEU A 136 -7.86 -4.32 -7.80
N LEU A 137 -7.53 -4.93 -8.95
CA LEU A 137 -8.13 -6.18 -9.40
C LEU A 137 -7.25 -7.38 -9.08
N ASP A 138 -5.92 -7.24 -9.28
CA ASP A 138 -4.98 -8.33 -9.09
C ASP A 138 -3.66 -7.79 -8.52
N ARG A 139 -3.13 -8.44 -7.50
CA ARG A 139 -1.83 -8.12 -6.91
C ARG A 139 -1.00 -9.39 -6.77
N PHE A 140 0.22 -9.32 -7.24
CA PHE A 140 1.27 -10.27 -6.94
C PHE A 140 2.42 -9.58 -6.22
N VAL A 141 2.82 -10.10 -5.06
CA VAL A 141 3.92 -9.55 -4.27
C VAL A 141 5.20 -10.33 -4.51
N ARG A 142 6.15 -9.66 -5.15
CA ARG A 142 7.49 -10.23 -5.37
C ARG A 142 8.44 -9.73 -4.29
N PHE A 143 8.86 -10.61 -3.41
CA PHE A 143 9.92 -10.34 -2.44
C PHE A 143 11.28 -10.37 -3.15
N THR A 144 12.14 -9.39 -2.84
CA THR A 144 13.50 -9.30 -3.41
C THR A 144 14.58 -9.43 -2.35
N GLY A 145 14.24 -9.25 -1.07
CA GLY A 145 15.14 -9.42 0.06
C GLY A 145 14.41 -9.20 1.37
N SER A 146 15.00 -9.76 2.43
CA SER A 146 14.60 -9.43 3.80
C SER A 146 15.85 -9.39 4.68
N VAL A 147 15.84 -8.46 5.64
CA VAL A 147 16.88 -8.31 6.66
C VAL A 147 16.19 -8.23 8.01
N MET A 148 16.76 -8.90 8.99
CA MET A 148 16.37 -8.78 10.39
C MET A 148 17.50 -8.08 11.13
N SER A 149 17.17 -7.04 11.88
CA SER A 149 18.09 -6.40 12.82
C SER A 149 17.53 -6.49 14.24
N ILE A 150 18.42 -6.63 15.22
CA ILE A 150 18.06 -6.59 16.63
C ILE A 150 18.70 -5.35 17.21
N GLU A 151 17.87 -4.45 17.73
CA GLU A 151 18.32 -3.24 18.39
C GLU A 151 18.06 -3.34 19.89
N GLU A 152 19.12 -3.24 20.68
CA GLU A 152 19.00 -3.12 22.13
C GLU A 152 18.55 -1.70 22.50
N ALA A 153 17.63 -1.57 23.46
CA ALA A 153 17.16 -0.30 23.96
C ALA A 153 18.30 0.39 24.72
N ARG A 154 19.08 1.20 24.03
CA ARG A 154 20.19 1.99 24.63
C ARG A 154 19.71 3.21 25.40
N HIS A 155 18.40 3.54 25.35
CA HIS A 155 17.87 4.74 26.01
C HIS A 155 16.45 4.54 26.56
N PRO A 156 16.21 4.84 27.86
CA PRO A 156 14.90 4.68 28.50
C PRO A 156 13.75 5.47 27.84
N SER A 157 14.06 6.56 27.11
CA SER A 157 13.05 7.38 26.42
C SER A 157 12.40 6.65 25.21
N LEU A 158 13.00 5.59 24.70
CA LEU A 158 12.39 4.78 23.64
C LEU A 158 11.27 3.87 24.18
N LEU A 159 11.42 3.43 25.44
CA LEU A 159 10.37 2.67 26.14
C LEU A 159 9.18 3.58 26.57
N ALA A 160 9.44 4.85 26.87
CA ALA A 160 8.40 5.82 27.26
C ALA A 160 7.49 6.22 26.08
N LYS A 161 7.90 6.02 24.81
CA LYS A 161 7.08 6.30 23.63
C LYS A 161 5.92 5.31 23.44
N ARG A 162 5.92 4.18 24.13
CA ARG A 162 4.81 3.23 24.14
C ARG A 162 3.49 3.89 24.58
N SER A 163 3.56 4.83 25.54
CA SER A 163 2.40 5.59 26.02
C SER A 163 1.90 6.63 25.00
N VAL A 164 2.77 7.17 24.14
CA VAL A 164 2.40 8.17 23.13
C VAL A 164 1.76 7.51 21.90
N ALA A 165 2.25 6.34 21.50
CA ALA A 165 1.65 5.60 20.37
C ALA A 165 0.24 5.09 20.72
N LEU A 166 0.02 4.63 21.98
CA LEU A 166 -1.32 4.31 22.46
C LEU A 166 -2.23 5.54 22.57
N ALA A 167 -1.68 6.70 22.97
CA ALA A 167 -2.43 7.96 23.06
C ALA A 167 -2.80 8.51 21.67
N LEU A 168 -1.95 8.36 20.66
CA LEU A 168 -2.24 8.75 19.28
C LEU A 168 -3.32 7.86 18.65
N ARG A 169 -3.35 6.54 18.96
CA ARG A 169 -4.45 5.65 18.53
C ARG A 169 -5.82 6.10 19.08
N SER A 170 -5.86 6.70 20.28
CA SER A 170 -7.09 7.20 20.87
C SER A 170 -7.53 8.60 20.39
N HIS A 171 -6.64 9.36 19.72
CA HIS A 171 -6.92 10.73 19.25
C HIS A 171 -7.22 10.82 17.75
N ILE A 172 -6.80 9.84 16.94
CA ILE A 172 -7.05 9.81 15.47
C ILE A 172 -8.36 9.05 15.15
N GLY A 173 -8.98 8.44 16.14
CA GLY A 173 -10.22 7.65 16.02
C GLY A 173 -11.51 8.41 16.37
N ARG A 174 -11.58 9.73 16.04
CA ARG A 174 -12.84 10.49 16.08
C ARG A 174 -13.00 11.33 14.84
#